data_bba98b3d45b830d0ad63306a850a5b95
#
_entry.id   bba98b3d45b830d0ad63306a850a5b95
#
_cell.length_a   1.000
_cell.length_b   1.000
_cell.length_c   1.000
_cell.angle_alpha   90.00
_cell.angle_beta   90.00
_cell.angle_gamma   90.00
#
_symmetry.space_group_name_H-M   'P 1'
#
loop_
_entity.id
_entity.type
_entity.pdbx_description
1 polymer ?
#
loop_
_entity_poly.entity_id
_entity_poly.type
_entity_poly.pdbx_seq_one_letter_code
_entity_poly.pdbx_strand_id
1 'polypeptide(L)'
;MENTRTNNTDIIASTHLGKKVSGSEIYDPSLLVAIPRIENRKQYNLQNDNLPFEGFDIWHAYEFSAMTENGIPVTRLLKIKYNCKSEFLVESKSLKLYLNSFNMTKFCKTTIECLETCADKINKDLSEKLKTQISIKFIENNIERAEIFGNFKNIMQFIDEKNLKAENFKEAPELLQTEEFHNTQTHYLTFDSLRSNCRVTHQPDFGDVFIYYKSKKHILEDSLLKYLISFRSEYHFHEECCEMIYKRLYDLLEPIDELFVCALYTRRGGIDICPLRHSKNCKFKDFEALLDVAKLARNGVKQ
;
A
#
# COMPACT_ATOMS: atom_id res chain seq x y z
N MET A 1 23.66 -25.81 3.00
CA MET A 1 23.31 -25.09 4.24
C MET A 1 23.05 -23.65 3.83
N GLU A 2 21.79 -23.34 3.53
CA GLU A 2 21.39 -21.96 3.24
C GLU A 2 21.35 -21.18 4.54
N ASN A 3 22.25 -20.22 4.65
CA ASN A 3 22.26 -19.24 5.72
C ASN A 3 21.10 -18.27 5.47
N THR A 4 19.93 -18.57 5.97
CA THR A 4 18.82 -17.61 6.08
C THR A 4 19.23 -16.57 7.12
N ARG A 5 19.82 -15.48 6.67
CA ARG A 5 19.97 -14.27 7.47
C ARG A 5 18.56 -13.76 7.79
N THR A 6 18.06 -14.12 8.96
CA THR A 6 16.86 -13.50 9.51
C THR A 6 17.14 -12.01 9.69
N ASN A 7 16.49 -11.20 8.89
CA ASN A 7 16.62 -9.76 8.95
C ASN A 7 15.94 -9.25 10.23
N ASN A 8 16.44 -8.18 10.85
CA ASN A 8 15.81 -7.57 12.03
C ASN A 8 14.33 -7.26 11.82
N THR A 9 13.94 -6.93 10.59
CA THR A 9 12.52 -6.72 10.19
C THR A 9 11.68 -7.98 10.41
N ASP A 10 12.21 -9.16 10.07
CA ASP A 10 11.50 -10.43 10.21
C ASP A 10 11.31 -10.80 11.69
N ILE A 11 12.29 -10.48 12.53
CA ILE A 11 12.21 -10.69 13.99
C ILE A 11 11.16 -9.76 14.60
N ILE A 12 11.14 -8.49 14.23
CA ILE A 12 10.17 -7.50 14.73
C ILE A 12 8.75 -7.87 14.27
N ALA A 13 8.58 -8.25 13.00
CA ALA A 13 7.29 -8.65 12.45
C ALA A 13 6.76 -9.95 13.11
N SER A 14 7.63 -10.85 13.55
CA SER A 14 7.26 -12.12 14.19
C SER A 14 6.86 -12.01 15.66
N THR A 15 6.97 -10.86 16.31
CA THR A 15 6.67 -10.71 17.75
C THR A 15 5.24 -11.08 18.12
N HIS A 16 4.27 -10.88 17.21
CA HIS A 16 2.86 -11.23 17.38
C HIS A 16 2.36 -12.31 16.40
N LEU A 17 3.17 -12.72 15.43
CA LEU A 17 2.79 -13.65 14.37
C LEU A 17 3.19 -15.10 14.75
N GLY A 18 2.26 -16.02 14.51
CA GLY A 18 2.47 -17.45 14.85
C GLY A 18 2.09 -17.83 16.28
N LYS A 19 1.78 -16.86 17.15
CA LYS A 19 1.18 -17.13 18.46
C LYS A 19 -0.35 -17.07 18.35
N LYS A 20 -1.07 -17.95 19.05
CA LYS A 20 -2.50 -17.75 19.30
C LYS A 20 -2.63 -16.53 20.21
N VAL A 21 -2.69 -15.36 19.60
CA VAL A 21 -3.06 -14.12 20.33
C VAL A 21 -4.58 -14.14 20.36
N SER A 22 -5.17 -14.38 21.53
CA SER A 22 -6.54 -14.01 21.80
C SER A 22 -6.60 -12.50 21.60
N GLY A 23 -7.38 -12.02 20.61
CA GLY A 23 -7.54 -10.58 20.40
C GLY A 23 -7.97 -9.95 21.71
N SER A 24 -7.36 -8.81 22.08
CA SER A 24 -7.83 -8.06 23.22
C SER A 24 -9.27 -7.61 22.92
N GLU A 25 -10.18 -7.89 23.82
CA GLU A 25 -11.56 -7.35 23.76
C GLU A 25 -11.61 -5.91 24.30
N ILE A 26 -10.48 -5.39 24.78
CA ILE A 26 -10.33 -4.06 25.34
C ILE A 26 -9.24 -3.33 24.55
N TYR A 27 -9.47 -2.05 24.28
CA TYR A 27 -8.52 -1.18 23.61
C TYR A 27 -7.10 -1.32 24.15
N ASP A 28 -6.18 -1.65 23.28
CA ASP A 28 -4.79 -1.94 23.61
C ASP A 28 -3.81 -1.42 22.54
N PRO A 29 -3.18 -0.26 22.75
CA PRO A 29 -2.20 0.30 21.82
C PRO A 29 -0.87 -0.48 21.79
N SER A 30 -0.60 -1.34 22.77
CA SER A 30 0.63 -2.15 22.81
C SER A 30 0.69 -3.19 21.68
N LEU A 31 -0.46 -3.49 21.06
CA LEU A 31 -0.55 -4.41 19.92
C LEU A 31 0.14 -3.88 18.66
N LEU A 32 0.34 -2.56 18.54
CA LEU A 32 0.96 -1.96 17.36
C LEU A 32 2.45 -2.31 17.24
N VAL A 33 2.86 -2.73 16.07
CA VAL A 33 4.25 -3.01 15.69
C VAL A 33 4.68 -2.07 14.57
N ALA A 34 5.81 -1.39 14.77
CA ALA A 34 6.44 -0.53 13.79
C ALA A 34 7.62 -1.26 13.14
N ILE A 35 7.70 -1.21 11.81
CA ILE A 35 8.78 -1.81 11.02
C ILE A 35 9.66 -0.70 10.46
N PRO A 36 10.99 -0.70 10.74
CA PRO A 36 11.90 0.29 10.16
C PRO A 36 11.97 0.15 8.63
N ARG A 37 11.69 1.23 7.89
CA ARG A 37 11.77 1.21 6.41
C ARG A 37 13.19 1.04 5.89
N ILE A 38 14.17 1.53 6.65
CA ILE A 38 15.58 1.54 6.22
C ILE A 38 16.11 0.12 5.93
N GLU A 39 15.62 -0.89 6.62
CA GLU A 39 16.10 -2.27 6.45
C GLU A 39 15.84 -2.79 5.02
N ASN A 40 14.66 -2.49 4.47
CA ASN A 40 14.33 -2.86 3.09
C ASN A 40 14.96 -1.87 2.08
N ARG A 41 14.90 -0.58 2.36
CA ARG A 41 15.41 0.48 1.46
C ARG A 41 16.88 0.33 1.12
N LYS A 42 17.70 -0.11 2.08
CA LYS A 42 19.14 -0.40 1.84
C LYS A 42 19.37 -1.40 0.72
N GLN A 43 18.48 -2.37 0.56
CA GLN A 43 18.59 -3.39 -0.50
C GLN A 43 18.43 -2.81 -1.90
N TYR A 44 17.80 -1.63 -2.02
CA TYR A 44 17.54 -0.91 -3.27
C TYR A 44 18.34 0.41 -3.37
N ASN A 45 19.36 0.60 -2.52
CA ASN A 45 20.14 1.85 -2.46
C ASN A 45 19.27 3.10 -2.23
N LEU A 46 18.17 2.94 -1.47
CA LEU A 46 17.32 4.04 -1.05
C LEU A 46 17.78 4.59 0.29
N GLN A 47 18.02 5.91 0.35
CA GLN A 47 18.38 6.62 1.57
C GLN A 47 17.19 7.45 2.05
N ASN A 48 16.89 7.41 3.34
CA ASN A 48 15.70 8.06 3.89
C ASN A 48 15.69 9.59 3.73
N ASP A 49 16.85 10.20 3.71
CA ASP A 49 17.08 11.64 3.52
C ASP A 49 17.13 12.07 2.06
N ASN A 50 17.31 11.14 1.14
CA ASN A 50 17.39 11.41 -0.30
C ASN A 50 16.59 10.38 -1.12
N LEU A 51 15.27 10.34 -0.90
CA LEU A 51 14.37 9.48 -1.67
C LEU A 51 14.07 10.09 -3.05
N PRO A 52 14.12 9.30 -4.14
CA PRO A 52 13.78 9.77 -5.48
C PRO A 52 12.27 9.95 -5.70
N PHE A 53 11.45 9.71 -4.69
CA PHE A 53 10.00 9.79 -4.72
C PHE A 53 9.43 10.55 -3.52
N GLU A 54 8.20 10.96 -3.68
CA GLU A 54 7.30 11.42 -2.64
C GLU A 54 6.03 10.57 -2.64
N GLY A 55 5.18 10.74 -1.64
CA GLY A 55 3.92 10.03 -1.57
C GLY A 55 3.53 9.66 -0.14
N PHE A 56 2.57 8.78 -0.03
CA PHE A 56 1.99 8.38 1.24
C PHE A 56 1.48 6.95 1.17
N ASP A 57 1.26 6.35 2.32
CA ASP A 57 0.60 5.07 2.47
C ASP A 57 -0.81 5.31 3.00
N ILE A 58 -1.81 4.72 2.32
CA ILE A 58 -3.22 4.82 2.68
C ILE A 58 -3.73 3.44 3.05
N TRP A 59 -4.43 3.38 4.17
CA TRP A 59 -5.04 2.18 4.69
C TRP A 59 -6.55 2.39 4.81
N HIS A 60 -7.34 1.43 4.34
CA HIS A 60 -8.78 1.41 4.49
C HIS A 60 -9.19 0.23 5.36
N ALA A 61 -9.60 0.53 6.59
CA ALA A 61 -10.15 -0.47 7.50
C ALA A 61 -11.68 -0.47 7.36
N TYR A 62 -12.19 -1.41 6.59
CA TYR A 62 -13.61 -1.49 6.21
C TYR A 62 -14.51 -1.94 7.34
N GLU A 63 -13.96 -2.55 8.37
CA GLU A 63 -14.68 -3.18 9.47
C GLU A 63 -14.36 -2.52 10.82
N PHE A 64 -13.95 -1.22 10.82
CA PHE A 64 -13.74 -0.55 12.09
C PHE A 64 -15.03 -0.51 12.89
N SER A 65 -14.96 -0.91 14.15
CA SER A 65 -16.08 -0.89 15.07
C SER A 65 -15.64 -0.51 16.48
N ALA A 66 -16.54 0.18 17.20
CA ALA A 66 -16.45 0.49 18.61
C ALA A 66 -17.85 0.51 19.22
N MET A 67 -18.00 0.78 20.50
CA MET A 67 -19.30 0.91 21.16
C MET A 67 -19.43 2.20 21.93
N THR A 68 -20.65 2.73 22.00
CA THR A 68 -20.99 3.76 22.98
C THR A 68 -21.05 3.18 24.40
N GLU A 69 -21.07 4.02 25.43
CA GLU A 69 -21.25 3.60 26.83
C GLU A 69 -22.49 2.71 27.02
N ASN A 70 -23.55 3.00 26.26
CA ASN A 70 -24.80 2.23 26.28
C ASN A 70 -24.72 0.91 25.49
N GLY A 71 -23.55 0.57 24.91
CA GLY A 71 -23.34 -0.66 24.16
C GLY A 71 -23.88 -0.62 22.73
N ILE A 72 -24.21 0.58 22.21
CA ILE A 72 -24.63 0.73 20.82
C ILE A 72 -23.38 0.63 19.91
N PRO A 73 -23.34 -0.30 18.94
CA PRO A 73 -22.18 -0.44 18.06
C PRO A 73 -22.08 0.74 17.10
N VAL A 74 -20.87 1.23 16.91
CA VAL A 74 -20.52 2.27 15.95
C VAL A 74 -19.58 1.64 14.95
N THR A 75 -20.02 1.55 13.68
CA THR A 75 -19.23 0.94 12.61
C THR A 75 -19.02 1.92 11.48
N ARG A 76 -17.76 2.11 11.05
CA ARG A 76 -17.39 3.00 9.93
C ARG A 76 -16.26 2.40 9.11
N LEU A 77 -16.14 2.84 7.88
CA LEU A 77 -14.89 2.70 7.15
C LEU A 77 -13.91 3.74 7.68
N LEU A 78 -12.73 3.28 8.10
CA LEU A 78 -11.66 4.13 8.60
C LEU A 78 -10.57 4.25 7.54
N LYS A 79 -10.25 5.49 7.14
CA LYS A 79 -9.09 5.82 6.32
C LYS A 79 -7.96 6.32 7.21
N ILE A 80 -6.79 5.70 7.09
CA ILE A 80 -5.54 6.12 7.75
C ILE A 80 -4.56 6.50 6.65
N LYS A 81 -3.89 7.65 6.79
CA LYS A 81 -2.85 8.09 5.84
C LYS A 81 -1.63 8.59 6.59
N TYR A 82 -0.43 8.23 6.10
CA TYR A 82 0.83 8.81 6.55
C TYR A 82 1.86 8.87 5.42
N ASN A 83 2.85 9.76 5.60
CA ASN A 83 3.84 10.03 4.57
C ASN A 83 4.80 8.84 4.37
N CYS A 84 5.15 8.55 3.12
CA CYS A 84 6.13 7.51 2.78
C CYS A 84 7.55 7.82 3.29
N LYS A 85 7.84 9.07 3.70
CA LYS A 85 9.11 9.47 4.32
C LYS A 85 9.17 9.15 5.81
N SER A 86 8.10 8.62 6.42
CA SER A 86 8.12 8.15 7.81
C SER A 86 9.27 7.17 8.04
N GLU A 87 9.86 7.20 9.24
CA GLU A 87 10.94 6.27 9.63
C GLU A 87 10.46 4.82 9.65
N PHE A 88 9.18 4.63 10.02
CA PHE A 88 8.54 3.32 10.17
C PHE A 88 7.31 3.19 9.29
N LEU A 89 6.95 1.96 8.96
CA LEU A 89 5.62 1.54 8.53
C LEU A 89 4.95 0.72 9.63
N VAL A 90 3.63 0.67 9.65
CA VAL A 90 2.89 -0.18 10.59
C VAL A 90 2.78 -1.60 10.02
N GLU A 91 2.99 -2.62 10.88
CA GLU A 91 2.80 -4.01 10.49
C GLU A 91 1.29 -4.34 10.40
N SER A 92 0.87 -4.95 9.31
CA SER A 92 -0.54 -5.12 8.93
C SER A 92 -1.36 -5.95 9.92
N LYS A 93 -0.78 -7.05 10.42
CA LYS A 93 -1.44 -7.93 11.38
C LYS A 93 -1.63 -7.24 12.73
N SER A 94 -0.61 -6.50 13.16
CA SER A 94 -0.64 -5.74 14.39
C SER A 94 -1.67 -4.62 14.33
N LEU A 95 -1.76 -3.89 13.21
CA LEU A 95 -2.78 -2.87 13.00
C LEU A 95 -4.19 -3.48 13.05
N LYS A 96 -4.38 -4.63 12.41
CA LYS A 96 -5.66 -5.35 12.47
C LYS A 96 -6.04 -5.72 13.91
N LEU A 97 -5.11 -6.30 14.67
CA LEU A 97 -5.36 -6.66 16.07
C LEU A 97 -5.65 -5.42 16.93
N TYR A 98 -4.89 -4.35 16.71
CA TYR A 98 -5.10 -3.06 17.38
C TYR A 98 -6.50 -2.50 17.10
N LEU A 99 -6.90 -2.41 15.83
CA LEU A 99 -8.23 -1.91 15.47
C LEU A 99 -9.34 -2.83 16.00
N ASN A 100 -9.13 -4.14 16.03
CA ASN A 100 -10.09 -5.08 16.62
C ASN A 100 -10.24 -4.91 18.13
N SER A 101 -9.25 -4.38 18.84
CA SER A 101 -9.34 -4.11 20.28
C SER A 101 -10.37 -3.02 20.63
N PHE A 102 -10.80 -2.23 19.66
CA PHE A 102 -11.88 -1.27 19.82
C PHE A 102 -13.28 -1.91 19.83
N ASN A 103 -13.45 -3.08 19.21
CA ASN A 103 -14.75 -3.68 18.88
C ASN A 103 -15.70 -3.80 20.08
N MET A 104 -15.17 -4.19 21.25
CA MET A 104 -15.96 -4.36 22.49
C MET A 104 -15.68 -3.25 23.51
N THR A 105 -14.84 -2.29 23.17
CA THR A 105 -14.53 -1.17 24.06
C THR A 105 -15.62 -0.11 23.97
N LYS A 106 -16.09 0.29 25.12
CA LYS A 106 -17.09 1.36 25.27
C LYS A 106 -16.41 2.70 25.43
N PHE A 107 -16.80 3.64 24.58
CA PHE A 107 -16.35 5.03 24.62
C PHE A 107 -17.59 5.92 24.88
N CYS A 108 -17.56 7.11 24.89
CA CYS A 108 -18.54 8.19 25.01
C CYS A 108 -20.06 7.82 24.85
N LYS A 109 -20.91 8.78 25.08
CA LYS A 109 -22.39 8.57 25.09
C LYS A 109 -23.00 8.52 23.71
N THR A 110 -22.46 9.30 22.78
CA THR A 110 -23.00 9.42 21.41
C THR A 110 -22.07 8.80 20.38
N THR A 111 -22.62 8.46 19.22
CA THR A 111 -21.86 7.96 18.06
C THR A 111 -20.79 8.95 17.61
N ILE A 112 -21.12 10.25 17.58
CA ILE A 112 -20.20 11.30 17.12
C ILE A 112 -19.00 11.39 18.07
N GLU A 113 -19.24 11.57 19.36
CA GLU A 113 -18.18 11.62 20.37
C GLU A 113 -17.32 10.34 20.40
N CYS A 114 -17.97 9.18 20.19
CA CYS A 114 -17.25 7.90 20.10
C CYS A 114 -16.28 7.90 18.92
N LEU A 115 -16.69 8.35 17.74
CA LEU A 115 -15.85 8.43 16.56
C LEU A 115 -14.70 9.43 16.73
N GLU A 116 -14.98 10.61 17.28
CA GLU A 116 -13.96 11.62 17.58
C GLU A 116 -12.92 11.07 18.56
N THR A 117 -13.35 10.47 19.66
CA THR A 117 -12.46 9.84 20.64
C THR A 117 -11.62 8.73 20.04
N CYS A 118 -12.21 7.89 19.18
CA CYS A 118 -11.48 6.84 18.49
C CYS A 118 -10.48 7.42 17.50
N ALA A 119 -10.84 8.47 16.74
CA ALA A 119 -9.93 9.15 15.83
C ALA A 119 -8.70 9.72 16.55
N ASP A 120 -8.91 10.39 17.67
CA ASP A 120 -7.85 10.97 18.47
C ASP A 120 -6.90 9.91 19.03
N LYS A 121 -7.45 8.80 19.56
CA LYS A 121 -6.66 7.67 20.06
C LYS A 121 -5.81 7.06 18.96
N ILE A 122 -6.43 6.71 17.80
CA ILE A 122 -5.74 6.11 16.66
C ILE A 122 -4.66 7.05 16.12
N ASN A 123 -4.97 8.34 16.02
CA ASN A 123 -4.02 9.35 15.58
C ASN A 123 -2.80 9.40 16.52
N LYS A 124 -3.05 9.52 17.83
CA LYS A 124 -2.00 9.58 18.85
C LYS A 124 -1.13 8.32 18.80
N ASP A 125 -1.74 7.14 18.93
CA ASP A 125 -1.01 5.87 19.04
C ASP A 125 -0.15 5.59 17.80
N LEU A 126 -0.71 5.80 16.60
CA LEU A 126 0.03 5.61 15.37
C LEU A 126 1.10 6.70 15.17
N SER A 127 0.82 7.96 15.52
CA SER A 127 1.81 9.04 15.39
C SER A 127 3.02 8.78 16.30
N GLU A 128 2.79 8.36 17.53
CA GLU A 128 3.86 8.01 18.48
C GLU A 128 4.63 6.77 17.98
N LYS A 129 3.91 5.73 17.52
CA LYS A 129 4.52 4.47 17.09
C LYS A 129 5.35 4.61 15.82
N LEU A 130 4.86 5.39 14.83
CA LEU A 130 5.50 5.56 13.53
C LEU A 130 6.38 6.81 13.44
N LYS A 131 6.40 7.64 14.50
CA LYS A 131 7.13 8.91 14.58
C LYS A 131 6.83 9.83 13.38
N THR A 132 5.56 9.94 13.00
CA THR A 132 5.11 10.76 11.88
C THR A 132 3.69 11.26 12.11
N GLN A 133 3.30 12.29 11.36
CA GLN A 133 1.92 12.76 11.37
C GLN A 133 1.01 11.74 10.68
N ILE A 134 -0.11 11.44 11.33
CA ILE A 134 -1.15 10.56 10.82
C ILE A 134 -2.40 11.38 10.51
N SER A 135 -3.03 11.09 9.39
CA SER A 135 -4.36 11.61 9.05
C SER A 135 -5.39 10.49 9.22
N ILE A 136 -6.43 10.77 9.98
CA ILE A 136 -7.55 9.85 10.25
C ILE A 136 -8.82 10.44 9.69
N LYS A 137 -9.61 9.61 8.97
CA LYS A 137 -10.94 10.00 8.50
C LYS A 137 -11.87 8.82 8.60
N PHE A 138 -12.99 9.00 9.28
CA PHE A 138 -14.14 8.08 9.17
C PHE A 138 -15.00 8.48 7.97
N ILE A 139 -15.41 7.48 7.19
CA ILE A 139 -16.19 7.67 5.97
C ILE A 139 -17.59 7.13 6.20
N GLU A 140 -18.58 7.94 5.86
CA GLU A 140 -19.97 7.57 5.90
C GLU A 140 -20.39 6.79 4.65
N ASN A 141 -21.55 6.13 4.71
CA ASN A 141 -22.03 5.22 3.65
C ASN A 141 -22.51 5.91 2.36
N ASN A 142 -22.47 7.24 2.29
CA ASN A 142 -22.87 7.98 1.09
C ASN A 142 -21.73 8.01 0.07
N ILE A 143 -21.95 7.43 -1.10
CA ILE A 143 -20.89 7.19 -2.09
C ILE A 143 -21.26 7.76 -3.45
N GLU A 144 -20.40 8.63 -3.97
CA GLU A 144 -20.38 9.01 -5.38
C GLU A 144 -19.31 8.20 -6.14
N ARG A 145 -19.68 7.66 -7.30
CA ARG A 145 -18.73 6.95 -8.19
C ARG A 145 -17.90 7.96 -8.97
N ALA A 146 -16.59 7.71 -9.07
CA ALA A 146 -15.72 8.45 -9.97
C ALA A 146 -15.06 7.55 -11.01
N GLU A 147 -14.93 8.03 -12.24
CA GLU A 147 -14.13 7.40 -13.29
C GLU A 147 -12.65 7.71 -13.04
N ILE A 148 -12.03 7.01 -12.13
CA ILE A 148 -10.74 7.37 -11.57
C ILE A 148 -9.57 6.95 -12.46
N PHE A 149 -9.69 5.78 -13.06
CA PHE A 149 -8.60 5.15 -13.80
C PHE A 149 -8.90 5.01 -15.30
N GLY A 150 -9.86 5.78 -15.83
CA GLY A 150 -10.35 5.64 -17.22
C GLY A 150 -9.27 5.78 -18.30
N ASN A 151 -8.19 6.50 -18.01
CA ASN A 151 -7.08 6.66 -18.94
C ASN A 151 -6.04 5.52 -18.88
N PHE A 152 -6.04 4.70 -17.82
CA PHE A 152 -5.07 3.62 -17.67
C PHE A 152 -5.48 2.41 -18.52
N LYS A 153 -4.59 1.97 -19.38
CA LYS A 153 -4.79 0.81 -20.24
C LYS A 153 -4.12 -0.41 -19.63
N ASN A 154 -4.85 -1.53 -19.59
CA ASN A 154 -4.26 -2.79 -19.14
C ASN A 154 -3.15 -3.18 -20.12
N ILE A 155 -1.95 -3.42 -19.59
CA ILE A 155 -0.76 -3.80 -20.37
C ILE A 155 -1.01 -5.03 -21.23
N MET A 156 -1.89 -5.93 -20.81
CA MET A 156 -2.27 -7.12 -21.56
C MET A 156 -2.88 -6.81 -22.94
N GLN A 157 -3.40 -5.60 -23.16
CA GLN A 157 -3.93 -5.18 -24.45
C GLN A 157 -2.85 -5.04 -25.53
N PHE A 158 -1.60 -4.92 -25.13
CA PHE A 158 -0.44 -4.74 -26.01
C PHE A 158 0.38 -6.04 -26.18
N ILE A 159 -0.04 -7.13 -25.54
CA ILE A 159 0.74 -8.37 -25.43
C ILE A 159 0.22 -9.42 -26.41
N ASP A 160 1.13 -10.03 -27.14
CA ASP A 160 0.87 -11.30 -27.80
C ASP A 160 1.10 -12.46 -26.81
N GLU A 161 0.03 -12.89 -26.15
CA GLU A 161 0.07 -13.94 -25.14
C GLU A 161 0.62 -15.27 -25.67
N LYS A 162 0.49 -15.54 -26.98
CA LYS A 162 0.96 -16.80 -27.59
C LYS A 162 2.48 -16.86 -27.67
N ASN A 163 3.12 -15.72 -27.80
CA ASN A 163 4.56 -15.60 -27.97
C ASN A 163 5.30 -15.13 -26.73
N LEU A 164 4.60 -14.54 -25.75
CA LEU A 164 5.22 -14.11 -24.51
C LEU A 164 5.49 -15.30 -23.59
N LYS A 165 6.73 -15.39 -23.08
CA LYS A 165 7.12 -16.34 -22.02
C LYS A 165 7.61 -15.56 -20.81
N ALA A 166 7.04 -15.85 -19.63
CA ALA A 166 7.47 -15.34 -18.34
C ALA A 166 7.97 -16.51 -17.51
N GLU A 167 9.26 -16.59 -17.29
CA GLU A 167 9.92 -17.72 -16.59
C GLU A 167 10.55 -17.30 -15.27
N ASN A 168 10.71 -15.99 -15.04
CA ASN A 168 11.25 -15.44 -13.81
C ASN A 168 10.13 -15.06 -12.84
N PHE A 169 10.17 -15.61 -11.64
CA PHE A 169 9.20 -15.37 -10.59
C PHE A 169 9.83 -14.79 -9.32
N LYS A 170 11.07 -14.32 -9.44
CA LYS A 170 11.79 -13.49 -8.46
C LYS A 170 12.18 -12.19 -9.13
N GLU A 171 12.16 -11.09 -8.37
CA GLU A 171 12.37 -9.74 -8.89
C GLU A 171 13.59 -9.68 -9.81
N ALA A 172 13.35 -9.31 -11.07
CA ALA A 172 14.30 -9.37 -12.18
C ALA A 172 14.30 -8.07 -12.98
N PRO A 173 14.91 -6.98 -12.44
CA PRO A 173 14.91 -5.67 -13.10
C PRO A 173 15.64 -5.67 -14.43
N GLU A 174 16.52 -6.62 -14.67
CA GLU A 174 17.24 -6.82 -15.95
C GLU A 174 16.31 -7.19 -17.12
N LEU A 175 15.07 -7.58 -16.83
CA LEU A 175 14.06 -7.82 -17.87
C LEU A 175 13.54 -6.53 -18.52
N LEU A 176 13.62 -5.40 -17.80
CA LEU A 176 13.10 -4.12 -18.25
C LEU A 176 13.91 -3.59 -19.43
N GLN A 177 13.22 -3.21 -20.50
CA GLN A 177 13.80 -2.66 -21.73
C GLN A 177 13.06 -1.39 -22.13
N THR A 178 13.79 -0.47 -22.77
CA THR A 178 13.24 0.78 -23.28
C THR A 178 13.64 1.01 -24.72
N GLU A 179 12.83 1.81 -25.40
CA GLU A 179 13.19 2.47 -26.65
C GLU A 179 13.13 3.99 -26.48
N GLU A 180 13.87 4.74 -27.30
CA GLU A 180 13.90 6.20 -27.21
C GLU A 180 13.05 6.84 -28.30
N PHE A 181 12.30 7.88 -27.94
CA PHE A 181 11.53 8.73 -28.82
C PHE A 181 12.13 10.14 -28.92
N HIS A 182 11.96 10.79 -30.06
CA HIS A 182 12.42 12.17 -30.25
C HIS A 182 11.74 13.15 -29.27
N ASN A 183 10.46 12.92 -28.99
CA ASN A 183 9.65 13.79 -28.14
C ASN A 183 9.22 13.04 -26.86
N THR A 184 9.07 13.79 -25.78
CA THR A 184 8.48 13.29 -24.55
C THR A 184 7.05 12.80 -24.79
N GLN A 185 6.75 11.60 -24.33
CA GLN A 185 5.44 10.97 -24.39
C GLN A 185 4.88 10.69 -23.01
N THR A 186 3.57 10.52 -22.95
CA THR A 186 2.83 10.26 -21.71
C THR A 186 2.19 8.88 -21.80
N HIS A 187 2.44 8.04 -20.80
CA HIS A 187 1.97 6.67 -20.72
C HIS A 187 1.13 6.44 -19.46
N TYR A 188 0.06 5.66 -19.62
CA TYR A 188 -0.86 5.24 -18.56
C TYR A 188 -1.06 3.74 -18.69
N LEU A 189 -0.43 2.98 -17.83
CA LEU A 189 -0.46 1.52 -17.86
C LEU A 189 -1.00 0.98 -16.54
N THR A 190 -1.72 -0.14 -16.60
CA THR A 190 -2.14 -0.88 -15.43
C THR A 190 -1.95 -2.38 -15.67
N PHE A 191 -1.74 -3.11 -14.59
CA PHE A 191 -1.71 -4.56 -14.57
C PHE A 191 -2.48 -5.06 -13.35
N ASP A 192 -3.54 -5.84 -13.61
CA ASP A 192 -4.53 -6.29 -12.63
C ASP A 192 -4.22 -7.65 -11.98
N SER A 193 -3.05 -8.18 -12.23
CA SER A 193 -2.64 -9.50 -11.75
C SER A 193 -1.28 -9.47 -11.05
N LEU A 194 -0.89 -8.31 -10.49
CA LEU A 194 0.29 -8.21 -9.65
C LEU A 194 0.14 -9.15 -8.45
N ARG A 195 1.16 -9.95 -8.20
CA ARG A 195 1.21 -10.86 -7.07
C ARG A 195 2.57 -10.85 -6.42
N SER A 196 2.59 -10.78 -5.10
CA SER A 196 3.72 -11.11 -4.26
C SER A 196 3.28 -12.05 -3.14
N ASN A 197 4.13 -12.35 -2.18
CA ASN A 197 3.77 -13.10 -0.98
C ASN A 197 4.03 -12.25 0.25
N CYS A 198 3.19 -12.39 1.25
CA CYS A 198 3.42 -11.78 2.54
C CYS A 198 4.72 -12.33 3.15
N ARG A 199 5.64 -11.46 3.53
CA ARG A 199 6.93 -11.82 4.15
C ARG A 199 6.74 -12.68 5.41
N VAL A 200 5.64 -12.51 6.11
CA VAL A 200 5.38 -13.13 7.41
C VAL A 200 4.53 -14.40 7.33
N THR A 201 3.42 -14.35 6.59
CA THR A 201 2.48 -15.47 6.50
C THR A 201 2.75 -16.36 5.29
N HIS A 202 3.60 -15.92 4.37
CA HIS A 202 3.89 -16.54 3.08
C HIS A 202 2.65 -16.77 2.20
N GLN A 203 1.52 -16.14 2.54
CA GLN A 203 0.31 -16.18 1.73
C GLN A 203 0.44 -15.21 0.56
N PRO A 204 -0.19 -15.51 -0.59
CA PRO A 204 -0.15 -14.62 -1.74
C PRO A 204 -0.89 -13.31 -1.47
N ASP A 205 -0.30 -12.20 -1.89
CA ASP A 205 -0.85 -10.86 -1.90
C ASP A 205 -1.10 -10.43 -3.35
N PHE A 206 -2.37 -10.19 -3.68
CA PHE A 206 -2.77 -9.75 -5.02
C PHE A 206 -3.12 -8.27 -5.02
N GLY A 207 -2.83 -7.61 -6.14
CA GLY A 207 -3.17 -6.20 -6.31
C GLY A 207 -3.14 -5.77 -7.78
N ASP A 208 -3.73 -4.61 -8.01
CA ASP A 208 -3.64 -3.91 -9.29
C ASP A 208 -2.55 -2.85 -9.17
N VAL A 209 -1.66 -2.77 -10.14
CA VAL A 209 -0.65 -1.71 -10.22
C VAL A 209 -0.99 -0.74 -11.34
N PHE A 210 -0.89 0.55 -11.03
CA PHE A 210 -1.09 1.68 -11.93
C PHE A 210 0.22 2.44 -12.08
N ILE A 211 0.68 2.59 -13.31
CA ILE A 211 1.94 3.22 -13.66
C ILE A 211 1.66 4.34 -14.64
N TYR A 212 2.04 5.56 -14.25
CA TYR A 212 2.04 6.71 -15.14
C TYR A 212 3.46 7.25 -15.23
N TYR A 213 3.88 7.57 -16.43
CA TYR A 213 5.14 8.27 -16.63
C TYR A 213 5.11 9.18 -17.85
N LYS A 214 5.96 10.21 -17.81
CA LYS A 214 6.21 11.13 -18.89
C LYS A 214 7.71 11.19 -19.16
N SER A 215 8.14 10.73 -20.31
CA SER A 215 9.55 10.53 -20.64
C SER A 215 9.75 10.50 -22.15
N LYS A 216 11.01 10.69 -22.57
CA LYS A 216 11.44 10.35 -23.95
C LYS A 216 11.71 8.85 -24.12
N LYS A 217 11.90 8.12 -23.02
CA LYS A 217 12.02 6.67 -23.04
C LYS A 217 10.65 6.02 -22.87
N HIS A 218 10.37 5.05 -23.70
CA HIS A 218 9.20 4.20 -23.61
C HIS A 218 9.63 2.82 -23.11
N ILE A 219 8.95 2.34 -22.07
CA ILE A 219 9.17 0.99 -21.55
C ILE A 219 8.40 0.02 -22.44
N LEU A 220 9.08 -0.97 -23.02
CA LEU A 220 8.42 -2.00 -23.82
C LEU A 220 7.44 -2.79 -22.94
N GLU A 221 6.20 -2.87 -23.37
CA GLU A 221 5.10 -3.44 -22.55
C GLU A 221 5.35 -4.90 -22.20
N ASP A 222 5.93 -5.68 -23.10
CA ASP A 222 6.27 -7.09 -22.84
C ASP A 222 7.36 -7.23 -21.76
N SER A 223 8.33 -6.34 -21.75
CA SER A 223 9.40 -6.28 -20.75
C SER A 223 8.87 -5.86 -19.40
N LEU A 224 8.00 -4.85 -19.37
CA LEU A 224 7.33 -4.40 -18.13
C LEU A 224 6.43 -5.50 -17.56
N LEU A 225 5.67 -6.19 -18.42
CA LEU A 225 4.83 -7.29 -17.97
C LEU A 225 5.67 -8.43 -17.35
N LYS A 226 6.75 -8.84 -18.00
CA LYS A 226 7.67 -9.85 -17.45
C LYS A 226 8.25 -9.43 -16.09
N TYR A 227 8.64 -8.16 -15.97
CA TYR A 227 9.12 -7.61 -14.72
C TYR A 227 8.05 -7.63 -13.61
N LEU A 228 6.82 -7.20 -13.89
CA LEU A 228 5.73 -7.24 -12.92
C LEU A 228 5.37 -8.69 -12.52
N ILE A 229 5.44 -9.63 -13.44
CA ILE A 229 5.24 -11.06 -13.16
C ILE A 229 6.35 -11.61 -12.25
N SER A 230 7.56 -11.08 -12.32
CA SER A 230 8.70 -11.59 -11.53
C SER A 230 8.50 -11.45 -10.01
N PHE A 231 7.55 -10.63 -9.55
CA PHE A 231 7.20 -10.53 -8.13
C PHE A 231 6.47 -11.74 -7.55
N ARG A 232 6.00 -12.69 -8.38
CA ARG A 232 5.08 -13.76 -7.95
C ARG A 232 5.62 -14.70 -6.85
N SER A 233 6.93 -14.81 -6.70
CA SER A 233 7.57 -15.60 -5.65
C SER A 233 8.42 -14.75 -4.70
N GLU A 234 8.25 -13.41 -4.73
CA GLU A 234 8.89 -12.49 -3.80
C GLU A 234 8.09 -12.38 -2.50
N TYR A 235 8.80 -12.10 -1.40
CA TYR A 235 8.26 -11.99 -0.05
C TYR A 235 8.52 -10.59 0.49
N HIS A 236 7.55 -9.70 0.27
CA HIS A 236 7.66 -8.28 0.62
C HIS A 236 6.37 -7.76 1.26
N PHE A 237 6.47 -6.62 1.95
CA PHE A 237 5.28 -5.84 2.27
C PHE A 237 4.77 -5.13 1.02
N HIS A 238 3.51 -4.77 1.00
CA HIS A 238 2.87 -4.10 -0.15
C HIS A 238 3.57 -2.79 -0.50
N GLU A 239 3.93 -2.02 0.52
CA GLU A 239 4.65 -0.75 0.38
C GLU A 239 6.05 -0.95 -0.23
N GLU A 240 6.73 -2.02 0.16
CA GLU A 240 8.04 -2.38 -0.39
C GLU A 240 7.94 -2.70 -1.88
N CYS A 241 6.96 -3.51 -2.29
CA CYS A 241 6.73 -3.81 -3.70
C CYS A 241 6.52 -2.52 -4.53
N CYS A 242 5.69 -1.59 -4.03
CA CYS A 242 5.47 -0.32 -4.71
C CYS A 242 6.76 0.51 -4.82
N GLU A 243 7.57 0.57 -3.76
CA GLU A 243 8.85 1.26 -3.76
C GLU A 243 9.86 0.62 -4.72
N MET A 244 9.91 -0.71 -4.78
CA MET A 244 10.77 -1.46 -5.70
C MET A 244 10.39 -1.15 -7.16
N ILE A 245 9.11 -1.29 -7.50
CA ILE A 245 8.62 -0.98 -8.86
C ILE A 245 8.95 0.47 -9.20
N TYR A 246 8.64 1.43 -8.32
CA TYR A 246 8.95 2.83 -8.55
C TYR A 246 10.44 3.04 -8.79
N LYS A 247 11.31 2.49 -7.93
CA LYS A 247 12.76 2.69 -8.01
C LYS A 247 13.34 2.14 -9.31
N ARG A 248 12.95 0.93 -9.73
CA ARG A 248 13.44 0.33 -10.98
C ARG A 248 13.00 1.14 -12.20
N LEU A 249 11.75 1.58 -12.23
CA LEU A 249 11.26 2.42 -13.32
C LEU A 249 11.90 3.81 -13.32
N TYR A 250 12.14 4.38 -12.15
CA TYR A 250 12.85 5.65 -12.02
C TYR A 250 14.26 5.57 -12.61
N ASP A 251 15.06 4.57 -12.20
CA ASP A 251 16.43 4.41 -12.69
C ASP A 251 16.48 4.13 -14.21
N LEU A 252 15.51 3.37 -14.72
CA LEU A 252 15.43 3.02 -16.12
C LEU A 252 15.09 4.24 -17.01
N LEU A 253 14.16 5.08 -16.54
CA LEU A 253 13.62 6.20 -17.31
C LEU A 253 14.42 7.50 -17.15
N GLU A 254 15.44 7.53 -16.28
CA GLU A 254 16.21 8.75 -16.05
C GLU A 254 16.94 9.25 -17.31
N PRO A 255 16.93 10.56 -17.64
CA PRO A 255 16.18 11.63 -16.98
C PRO A 255 14.67 11.54 -17.22
N ILE A 256 13.88 11.66 -16.16
CA ILE A 256 12.44 11.52 -16.20
C ILE A 256 11.72 12.82 -15.84
N ASP A 257 10.67 13.18 -16.60
CA ASP A 257 9.85 14.36 -16.31
C ASP A 257 8.87 14.08 -15.16
N GLU A 258 8.11 12.97 -15.26
CA GLU A 258 7.13 12.57 -14.27
C GLU A 258 7.06 11.05 -14.17
N LEU A 259 6.94 10.54 -12.94
CA LEU A 259 6.68 9.13 -12.64
C LEU A 259 5.69 9.01 -11.50
N PHE A 260 4.77 8.07 -11.63
CA PHE A 260 3.80 7.72 -10.61
C PHE A 260 3.62 6.19 -10.63
N VAL A 261 3.61 5.59 -9.45
CA VAL A 261 3.27 4.18 -9.24
C VAL A 261 2.31 4.09 -8.06
N CYS A 262 1.19 3.43 -8.27
CA CYS A 262 0.22 3.14 -7.22
C CYS A 262 -0.16 1.66 -7.30
N ALA A 263 -0.21 0.98 -6.17
CA ALA A 263 -0.69 -0.39 -6.09
C ALA A 263 -1.92 -0.46 -5.19
N LEU A 264 -3.00 -1.09 -5.67
CA LEU A 264 -4.23 -1.30 -4.94
C LEU A 264 -4.32 -2.78 -4.58
N TYR A 265 -3.94 -3.13 -3.35
CA TYR A 265 -3.95 -4.52 -2.90
C TYR A 265 -5.33 -4.93 -2.41
N THR A 266 -5.65 -6.20 -2.63
CA THR A 266 -6.90 -6.80 -2.15
C THR A 266 -6.96 -6.79 -0.63
N ARG A 267 -8.18 -6.64 -0.12
CA ARG A 267 -8.44 -6.59 1.32
C ARG A 267 -8.10 -7.89 2.02
N ARG A 268 -7.48 -7.78 3.19
CA ARG A 268 -7.28 -8.88 4.11
C ARG A 268 -7.78 -8.48 5.49
N GLY A 269 -8.74 -9.24 6.00
CA GLY A 269 -9.37 -8.95 7.28
C GLY A 269 -10.04 -7.58 7.34
N GLY A 270 -10.70 -7.17 6.25
CA GLY A 270 -11.40 -5.90 6.15
C GLY A 270 -10.50 -4.69 5.93
N ILE A 271 -9.19 -4.87 5.64
CA ILE A 271 -8.22 -3.80 5.43
C ILE A 271 -7.56 -3.98 4.05
N ASP A 272 -7.52 -2.93 3.25
CA ASP A 272 -6.64 -2.82 2.08
C ASP A 272 -5.47 -1.89 2.35
N ILE A 273 -4.43 -2.01 1.53
CA ILE A 273 -3.24 -1.18 1.58
C ILE A 273 -3.00 -0.66 0.18
N CYS A 274 -2.96 0.67 0.05
CA CYS A 274 -2.83 1.35 -1.23
C CYS A 274 -1.58 2.25 -1.22
N PRO A 275 -0.37 1.68 -1.37
CA PRO A 275 0.85 2.47 -1.46
C PRO A 275 0.90 3.23 -2.78
N LEU A 276 1.42 4.44 -2.71
CA LEU A 276 1.56 5.34 -3.85
C LEU A 276 2.89 6.09 -3.75
N ARG A 277 3.59 6.17 -4.88
CA ARG A 277 4.85 6.91 -5.00
C ARG A 277 4.81 7.75 -6.28
N HIS A 278 5.29 8.97 -6.21
CA HIS A 278 5.34 9.87 -7.36
C HIS A 278 6.58 10.78 -7.32
N SER A 279 7.03 11.23 -8.49
CA SER A 279 8.06 12.26 -8.60
C SER A 279 7.53 13.61 -8.11
N LYS A 280 8.43 14.51 -7.66
CA LYS A 280 8.06 15.79 -7.03
C LYS A 280 7.13 16.66 -7.89
N ASN A 281 7.31 16.64 -9.20
CA ASN A 281 6.54 17.46 -10.15
C ASN A 281 5.45 16.69 -10.87
N CYS A 282 5.08 15.51 -10.38
CA CYS A 282 4.06 14.69 -11.00
C CYS A 282 2.68 15.35 -10.94
N LYS A 283 1.94 15.33 -12.05
CA LYS A 283 0.55 15.84 -12.09
C LYS A 283 -0.40 15.06 -11.18
N PHE A 284 -0.04 13.83 -10.81
CA PHE A 284 -0.79 13.00 -9.87
C PHE A 284 -0.40 13.18 -8.40
N LYS A 285 0.30 14.28 -8.04
CA LYS A 285 0.63 14.57 -6.64
C LYS A 285 -0.58 14.60 -5.70
N ASP A 286 -1.75 14.99 -6.22
CA ASP A 286 -3.01 15.04 -5.48
C ASP A 286 -3.86 13.76 -5.66
N PHE A 287 -3.24 12.67 -6.11
CA PHE A 287 -3.91 11.40 -6.41
C PHE A 287 -4.56 10.74 -5.18
N GLU A 288 -4.26 11.23 -3.99
CA GLU A 288 -4.98 10.80 -2.78
C GLU A 288 -6.50 10.95 -2.91
N ALA A 289 -6.95 12.06 -3.52
CA ALA A 289 -8.36 12.30 -3.76
C ALA A 289 -8.98 11.22 -4.69
N LEU A 290 -8.17 10.65 -5.56
CA LEU A 290 -8.57 9.57 -6.46
C LEU A 290 -8.62 8.21 -5.76
N LEU A 291 -7.89 8.03 -4.66
CA LEU A 291 -7.94 6.84 -3.80
C LEU A 291 -8.98 7.00 -2.68
N ASP A 292 -9.82 8.01 -2.75
CA ASP A 292 -10.92 8.14 -1.81
C ASP A 292 -11.94 7.03 -2.06
N VAL A 293 -12.05 6.12 -1.11
CA VAL A 293 -12.92 4.95 -1.19
C VAL A 293 -14.39 5.34 -1.38
N ALA A 294 -14.81 6.53 -0.92
CA ALA A 294 -16.12 7.07 -1.17
C ALA A 294 -16.42 7.25 -2.68
N LYS A 295 -15.37 7.37 -3.50
CA LYS A 295 -15.46 7.47 -4.97
C LYS A 295 -15.17 6.16 -5.70
N LEU A 296 -14.59 5.17 -5.01
CA LEU A 296 -14.26 3.86 -5.58
C LEU A 296 -15.34 2.80 -5.38
N ALA A 297 -16.16 2.94 -4.37
CA ALA A 297 -17.10 1.91 -3.98
C ALA A 297 -18.27 1.76 -4.98
N ARG A 298 -18.66 0.51 -5.25
CA ARG A 298 -19.71 0.18 -6.22
C ARG A 298 -21.10 0.08 -5.63
N ASN A 299 -21.29 -0.54 -4.47
CA ASN A 299 -22.61 -0.79 -3.87
C ASN A 299 -22.72 -0.38 -2.41
N GLY A 300 -21.67 -0.24 -1.72
CA GLY A 300 -21.56 0.17 -0.33
C GLY A 300 -20.09 0.28 0.05
N VAL A 301 -19.78 1.12 1.05
CA VAL A 301 -18.41 1.40 1.43
C VAL A 301 -17.64 0.13 1.84
N LYS A 302 -18.34 -0.90 2.25
CA LYS A 302 -17.73 -2.12 2.78
C LYS A 302 -17.60 -3.27 1.78
N GLN A 303 -18.07 -3.09 0.55
CA GLN A 303 -18.07 -4.16 -0.45
C GLN A 303 -17.37 -3.76 -1.75
#